data_eebe68b1e5b5883c64db1aa364413712
#
_entry.id   eebe68b1e5b5883c64db1aa364413712
#
_cell.length_a   1.000
_cell.length_b   1.000
_cell.length_c   1.000
_cell.angle_alpha   90.00
_cell.angle_beta   90.00
_cell.angle_gamma   90.00
#
_symmetry.space_group_name_H-M   'P 1'
#
loop_
_entity.id
_entity.type
_entity.pdbx_description
1 polymer ?
#
loop_
_entity_poly.entity_id
_entity_poly.type
_entity_poly.pdbx_seq_one_letter_code
_entity_poly.pdbx_strand_id
1 'polypeptide(L)'
;MCKLLLHLSCLICFTVMQHKYTVRLRSGFAELWRYNIVAECGGFDAAGERVCFVSAQSVIAPVGSALRQAPSEPTHPRAITMTTEPCESITAYIYVIPNTLPVSREVQDCLPFGLKVSVTADGETVYDVTHKVNQWGGASIELKLPAPAPQHAGEIRQL
;
A
#
# COMPACT_ATOMS: atom_id res chain seq x y z
N MET A 1 63.66 -0.42 17.85
CA MET A 1 62.37 -0.41 18.52
C MET A 1 61.32 0.14 17.55
N CYS A 2 60.62 -0.74 16.86
CA CYS A 2 59.63 -0.36 15.85
C CYS A 2 58.24 -0.49 16.48
N LYS A 3 57.52 0.62 16.67
CA LYS A 3 56.14 0.62 17.17
C LYS A 3 55.23 0.33 16.00
N LEU A 4 54.68 -0.87 15.97
CA LEU A 4 53.64 -1.28 15.05
C LEU A 4 52.31 -0.68 15.56
N LEU A 5 51.83 0.39 14.94
CA LEU A 5 50.47 0.91 15.17
C LEU A 5 49.47 0.03 14.40
N LEU A 6 48.78 -0.85 15.12
CA LEU A 6 47.59 -1.52 14.59
C LEU A 6 46.45 -0.49 14.52
N HIS A 7 46.13 -0.05 13.30
CA HIS A 7 44.87 0.63 13.03
C HIS A 7 43.73 -0.42 13.01
N LEU A 8 43.02 -0.52 14.11
CA LEU A 8 41.78 -1.29 14.19
C LEU A 8 40.67 -0.45 13.52
N SER A 9 40.49 -0.61 12.21
CA SER A 9 39.35 -0.07 11.51
C SER A 9 38.09 -0.83 11.98
N CYS A 10 37.33 -0.21 12.90
CA CYS A 10 36.04 -0.70 13.29
C CYS A 10 35.10 -0.52 12.10
N LEU A 11 34.93 -1.55 11.29
CA LEU A 11 33.92 -1.61 10.24
C LEU A 11 32.59 -1.76 10.95
N ILE A 12 31.91 -0.62 11.21
CA ILE A 12 30.51 -0.64 11.65
C ILE A 12 29.71 -1.13 10.46
N CYS A 13 29.45 -2.42 10.43
CA CYS A 13 28.53 -3.03 9.49
C CYS A 13 27.12 -2.55 9.88
N PHE A 14 26.63 -1.49 9.26
CA PHE A 14 25.22 -1.14 9.35
C PHE A 14 24.46 -2.28 8.67
N THR A 15 23.86 -3.14 9.50
CA THR A 15 22.93 -4.15 8.99
C THR A 15 21.72 -3.38 8.50
N VAL A 16 21.61 -3.23 7.19
CA VAL A 16 20.45 -2.67 6.52
C VAL A 16 19.28 -3.60 6.82
N MET A 17 18.27 -3.09 7.54
CA MET A 17 17.10 -3.89 7.87
C MET A 17 16.10 -3.80 6.72
N GLN A 18 15.94 -4.90 5.98
CA GLN A 18 14.91 -5.06 4.97
C GLN A 18 13.65 -5.64 5.59
N HIS A 19 12.49 -5.14 5.15
CA HIS A 19 11.19 -5.53 5.64
C HIS A 19 10.31 -6.07 4.51
N LYS A 20 9.47 -7.04 4.82
CA LYS A 20 8.44 -7.52 3.91
C LYS A 20 7.17 -6.73 4.15
N TYR A 21 6.79 -5.91 3.19
CA TYR A 21 5.58 -5.10 3.28
C TYR A 21 4.38 -5.82 2.69
N THR A 22 3.25 -5.71 3.37
CA THR A 22 1.95 -6.16 2.84
C THR A 22 0.99 -4.98 2.81
N VAL A 23 0.61 -4.57 1.61
CA VAL A 23 -0.39 -3.52 1.35
C VAL A 23 -1.74 -4.18 1.15
N ARG A 24 -2.75 -3.75 1.91
CA ARG A 24 -4.10 -4.29 1.85
C ARG A 24 -5.12 -3.18 1.66
N LEU A 25 -5.99 -3.36 0.66
CA LEU A 25 -7.07 -2.45 0.33
C LEU A 25 -8.41 -3.12 0.66
N ARG A 26 -9.31 -2.40 1.34
CA ARG A 26 -10.64 -2.90 1.70
C ARG A 26 -11.69 -1.79 1.60
N SER A 27 -12.88 -2.13 1.16
CA SER A 27 -14.03 -1.24 1.23
C SER A 27 -15.29 -2.02 1.60
N GLY A 28 -16.12 -1.41 2.45
CA GLY A 28 -17.46 -1.90 2.76
C GLY A 28 -18.55 -1.33 1.84
N PHE A 29 -18.16 -0.55 0.82
CA PHE A 29 -19.12 0.06 -0.08
C PHE A 29 -19.87 -1.00 -0.91
N ALA A 30 -21.20 -1.01 -0.83
CA ALA A 30 -22.03 -2.04 -1.47
C ALA A 30 -21.91 -2.02 -3.00
N GLU A 31 -21.69 -0.84 -3.58
CA GLU A 31 -21.58 -0.64 -5.03
C GLU A 31 -20.12 -0.60 -5.51
N LEU A 32 -19.18 -1.25 -4.79
CA LEU A 32 -17.77 -1.28 -5.19
C LEU A 32 -17.56 -1.86 -6.59
N TRP A 33 -18.49 -2.66 -7.09
CA TRP A 33 -18.51 -3.21 -8.45
C TRP A 33 -18.53 -2.13 -9.55
N ARG A 34 -18.87 -0.90 -9.21
CA ARG A 34 -18.85 0.25 -10.15
C ARG A 34 -17.46 0.86 -10.33
N TYR A 35 -16.46 0.29 -9.69
CA TYR A 35 -15.09 0.81 -9.72
C TYR A 35 -14.12 -0.30 -10.09
N ASN A 36 -13.21 0.04 -10.99
CA ASN A 36 -12.00 -0.73 -11.19
C ASN A 36 -10.95 -0.21 -10.21
N ILE A 37 -10.21 -1.12 -9.58
CA ILE A 37 -9.12 -0.78 -8.69
C ILE A 37 -7.84 -1.32 -9.30
N VAL A 38 -6.85 -0.45 -9.46
CA VAL A 38 -5.49 -0.81 -9.89
C VAL A 38 -4.54 -0.33 -8.79
N ALA A 39 -3.68 -1.21 -8.34
CA ALA A 39 -2.71 -0.90 -7.31
C ALA A 39 -1.34 -1.43 -7.69
N GLU A 40 -0.33 -0.64 -7.47
CA GLU A 40 1.08 -0.92 -7.76
C GLU A 40 1.93 -0.55 -6.56
N CYS A 41 2.96 -1.32 -6.28
CA CYS A 41 3.88 -1.05 -5.18
C CYS A 41 5.31 -1.39 -5.60
N GLY A 42 6.18 -0.39 -5.56
CA GLY A 42 7.63 -0.55 -5.70
C GLY A 42 8.30 -0.61 -4.34
N GLY A 43 9.23 -1.53 -4.16
CA GLY A 43 10.12 -1.57 -3.00
C GLY A 43 11.52 -1.08 -3.37
N PHE A 44 12.16 -0.37 -2.46
CA PHE A 44 13.42 0.33 -2.67
C PHE A 44 14.44 -0.04 -1.58
N ASP A 45 15.71 -0.01 -1.94
CA ASP A 45 16.84 -0.16 -1.02
C ASP A 45 17.27 1.18 -0.39
N ALA A 46 18.36 1.15 0.42
CA ALA A 46 18.93 2.35 1.06
C ALA A 46 19.44 3.39 0.06
N ALA A 47 19.81 2.99 -1.13
CA ALA A 47 20.27 3.88 -2.19
C ALA A 47 19.09 4.52 -2.95
N GLY A 48 17.86 4.09 -2.68
CA GLY A 48 16.66 4.52 -3.39
C GLY A 48 16.48 3.81 -4.74
N GLU A 49 17.21 2.73 -4.97
CA GLU A 49 17.07 1.91 -6.19
C GLU A 49 15.91 0.92 -6.00
N ARG A 50 15.09 0.76 -7.05
CA ARG A 50 13.97 -0.15 -7.00
C ARG A 50 14.43 -1.60 -7.06
N VAL A 51 14.19 -2.36 -5.99
CA VAL A 51 14.59 -3.76 -5.85
C VAL A 51 13.46 -4.74 -6.12
N CYS A 52 12.19 -4.32 -5.99
CA CYS A 52 11.04 -5.16 -6.32
C CYS A 52 9.86 -4.32 -6.82
N PHE A 53 8.91 -5.01 -7.45
CA PHE A 53 7.66 -4.42 -7.91
C PHE A 53 6.55 -5.47 -7.85
N VAL A 54 5.40 -5.08 -7.30
CA VAL A 54 4.19 -5.91 -7.26
C VAL A 54 3.00 -5.08 -7.71
N SER A 55 2.04 -5.72 -8.35
CA SER A 55 0.78 -5.08 -8.74
C SER A 55 -0.39 -6.01 -8.49
N ALA A 56 -1.55 -5.43 -8.26
CA ALA A 56 -2.81 -6.13 -8.14
C ALA A 56 -3.93 -5.28 -8.71
N GLN A 57 -4.93 -5.92 -9.30
CA GLN A 57 -6.05 -5.22 -9.89
C GLN A 57 -7.36 -5.97 -9.68
N SER A 58 -8.45 -5.21 -9.63
CA SER A 58 -9.81 -5.69 -9.71
C SER A 58 -10.50 -4.90 -10.81
N VAL A 59 -10.50 -5.44 -12.03
CA VAL A 59 -11.15 -4.84 -13.19
C VAL A 59 -12.46 -5.55 -13.44
N ILE A 60 -13.55 -4.82 -13.33
CA ILE A 60 -14.93 -5.35 -13.38
C ILE A 60 -15.55 -5.14 -14.75
N ALA A 61 -15.36 -3.94 -15.27
CA ALA A 61 -15.91 -3.56 -16.57
C ALA A 61 -15.04 -2.47 -17.22
N PRO A 62 -15.10 -2.29 -18.52
CA PRO A 62 -14.49 -1.14 -19.17
C PRO A 62 -15.02 0.17 -18.61
N VAL A 63 -14.18 1.20 -18.60
CA VAL A 63 -14.61 2.57 -18.25
C VAL A 63 -15.68 3.03 -19.25
N GLY A 64 -16.75 3.63 -18.71
CA GLY A 64 -17.91 4.03 -19.51
C GLY A 64 -18.89 2.89 -19.78
N SER A 65 -18.81 1.79 -19.06
CA SER A 65 -19.74 0.67 -19.18
C SER A 65 -21.17 1.09 -18.84
N ALA A 66 -22.16 0.37 -19.36
CA ALA A 66 -23.57 0.57 -19.08
C ALA A 66 -24.09 -0.35 -17.95
N LEU A 67 -23.21 -0.88 -17.10
CA LEU A 67 -23.61 -1.72 -15.99
C LEU A 67 -24.58 -0.98 -15.04
N ARG A 68 -25.70 -1.62 -14.71
CA ARG A 68 -26.72 -1.08 -13.79
C ARG A 68 -26.85 -1.88 -12.50
N GLN A 69 -26.21 -3.04 -12.42
CA GLN A 69 -26.24 -3.93 -11.27
C GLN A 69 -24.91 -4.67 -11.17
N ALA A 70 -24.63 -5.21 -9.99
CA ALA A 70 -23.47 -6.06 -9.79
C ALA A 70 -23.51 -7.25 -10.74
N PRO A 71 -22.38 -7.65 -11.33
CA PRO A 71 -22.29 -8.89 -12.08
C PRO A 71 -22.73 -10.09 -11.21
N SER A 72 -23.33 -11.10 -11.84
CA SER A 72 -23.87 -12.27 -11.15
C SER A 72 -22.81 -13.17 -10.52
N GLU A 73 -21.55 -13.05 -10.98
CA GLU A 73 -20.43 -13.79 -10.39
C GLU A 73 -19.68 -12.91 -9.38
N PRO A 74 -19.32 -13.45 -8.21
CA PRO A 74 -18.60 -12.72 -7.17
C PRO A 74 -17.11 -12.57 -7.53
N THR A 75 -16.82 -12.00 -8.69
CA THR A 75 -15.46 -11.78 -9.17
C THR A 75 -14.75 -10.60 -8.50
N HIS A 76 -15.40 -9.98 -7.50
CA HIS A 76 -14.85 -8.80 -6.85
C HIS A 76 -14.27 -9.16 -5.50
N PRO A 77 -12.96 -9.27 -5.37
CA PRO A 77 -12.36 -9.31 -4.06
C PRO A 77 -12.71 -7.98 -3.35
N ARG A 78 -13.48 -8.06 -2.25
CA ARG A 78 -13.68 -6.92 -1.34
C ARG A 78 -12.37 -6.46 -0.70
N ALA A 79 -11.31 -7.20 -0.92
CA ALA A 79 -9.97 -6.88 -0.49
C ALA A 79 -8.95 -7.24 -1.58
N ILE A 80 -8.03 -6.34 -1.83
CA ILE A 80 -6.85 -6.55 -2.67
C ILE A 80 -5.65 -6.57 -1.73
N THR A 81 -4.74 -7.51 -1.94
CA THR A 81 -3.53 -7.65 -1.13
C THR A 81 -2.32 -7.78 -2.05
N MET A 82 -1.28 -7.00 -1.77
CA MET A 82 0.02 -7.07 -2.43
C MET A 82 1.09 -7.28 -1.36
N THR A 83 2.07 -8.13 -1.63
CA THR A 83 3.19 -8.36 -0.71
C THR A 83 4.49 -8.21 -1.47
N THR A 84 5.40 -7.38 -0.96
CA THR A 84 6.71 -7.14 -1.59
C THR A 84 7.70 -8.25 -1.24
N GLU A 85 8.77 -8.38 -2.03
CA GLU A 85 10.01 -8.97 -1.54
C GLU A 85 10.63 -8.03 -0.48
N PRO A 86 11.58 -8.52 0.32
CA PRO A 86 12.25 -7.68 1.33
C PRO A 86 12.87 -6.43 0.71
N CYS A 87 12.55 -5.27 1.30
CA CYS A 87 13.06 -3.95 0.89
C CYS A 87 13.07 -3.01 2.08
N GLU A 88 13.69 -1.84 1.98
CA GLU A 88 13.78 -0.88 3.08
C GLU A 88 12.59 0.07 3.13
N SER A 89 12.11 0.47 1.98
CA SER A 89 10.99 1.40 1.86
C SER A 89 10.07 1.02 0.71
N ILE A 90 8.86 1.56 0.69
CA ILE A 90 7.91 1.34 -0.39
C ILE A 90 7.30 2.65 -0.89
N THR A 91 6.95 2.65 -2.18
CA THR A 91 6.01 3.61 -2.75
C THR A 91 4.88 2.83 -3.42
N ALA A 92 3.65 3.13 -3.03
CA ALA A 92 2.47 2.50 -3.63
C ALA A 92 1.57 3.56 -4.28
N TYR A 93 1.01 3.20 -5.43
CA TYR A 93 0.03 3.97 -6.17
C TYR A 93 -1.26 3.15 -6.27
N ILE A 94 -2.38 3.76 -5.90
CA ILE A 94 -3.68 3.12 -5.88
C ILE A 94 -4.66 4.00 -6.64
N TYR A 95 -5.27 3.45 -7.67
CA TYR A 95 -6.26 4.12 -8.51
C TYR A 95 -7.62 3.44 -8.34
N VAL A 96 -8.63 4.21 -7.98
CA VAL A 96 -10.03 3.78 -7.94
C VAL A 96 -10.74 4.50 -9.09
N ILE A 97 -11.07 3.77 -10.13
CA ILE A 97 -11.51 4.31 -11.41
C ILE A 97 -12.98 3.93 -11.61
N PRO A 98 -13.91 4.89 -11.68
CA PRO A 98 -15.30 4.59 -12.00
C PRO A 98 -15.40 3.90 -13.38
N ASN A 99 -16.05 2.74 -13.42
CA ASN A 99 -16.32 2.04 -14.69
C ASN A 99 -17.73 2.36 -15.22
N THR A 100 -18.63 2.83 -14.35
CA THR A 100 -19.98 3.28 -14.70
C THR A 100 -20.41 4.45 -13.82
N LEU A 101 -21.44 5.19 -14.24
CA LEU A 101 -21.96 6.36 -13.53
C LEU A 101 -22.63 5.96 -12.20
N PRO A 102 -22.66 6.85 -11.18
CA PRO A 102 -23.47 6.68 -9.98
C PRO A 102 -24.94 6.40 -10.27
N VAL A 103 -25.60 5.66 -9.36
CA VAL A 103 -27.02 5.33 -9.47
C VAL A 103 -27.84 6.61 -9.42
N SER A 104 -27.57 7.49 -8.45
CA SER A 104 -28.13 8.84 -8.47
C SER A 104 -27.33 9.72 -9.41
N ARG A 105 -28.02 10.57 -10.17
CA ARG A 105 -27.39 11.58 -11.03
C ARG A 105 -27.21 12.92 -10.32
N GLU A 106 -27.74 13.04 -9.11
CA GLU A 106 -27.62 14.23 -8.28
C GLU A 106 -26.33 14.13 -7.44
N VAL A 107 -25.46 15.10 -7.58
CA VAL A 107 -24.13 15.09 -6.91
C VAL A 107 -24.28 15.04 -5.38
N GLN A 108 -25.29 15.74 -4.83
CA GLN A 108 -25.56 15.76 -3.40
C GLN A 108 -25.94 14.40 -2.80
N ASP A 109 -26.46 13.48 -3.61
CA ASP A 109 -26.86 12.15 -3.18
C ASP A 109 -25.70 11.14 -3.25
N CYS A 110 -24.60 11.52 -3.90
CA CYS A 110 -23.44 10.68 -4.11
C CYS A 110 -22.34 10.97 -3.08
N LEU A 111 -22.60 10.64 -1.81
CA LEU A 111 -21.61 10.84 -0.75
C LEU A 111 -20.35 10.00 -1.01
N PRO A 112 -19.14 10.54 -0.72
CA PRO A 112 -17.92 9.78 -0.80
C PRO A 112 -17.97 8.53 0.06
N PHE A 113 -17.39 7.42 -0.43
CA PHE A 113 -17.24 6.19 0.34
C PHE A 113 -15.80 6.00 0.83
N GLY A 114 -15.62 5.10 1.79
CA GLY A 114 -14.31 4.80 2.37
C GLY A 114 -13.59 3.66 1.65
N LEU A 115 -12.31 3.88 1.31
CA LEU A 115 -11.36 2.83 0.98
C LEU A 115 -10.31 2.77 2.08
N LYS A 116 -10.32 1.70 2.86
CA LYS A 116 -9.31 1.47 3.88
C LYS A 116 -8.03 0.93 3.22
N VAL A 117 -6.91 1.62 3.45
CA VAL A 117 -5.57 1.21 3.06
C VAL A 117 -4.79 0.91 4.32
N SER A 118 -4.31 -0.31 4.46
CA SER A 118 -3.42 -0.70 5.56
C SER A 118 -2.14 -1.29 5.02
N VAL A 119 -1.03 -1.00 5.68
CA VAL A 119 0.28 -1.58 5.36
C VAL A 119 0.88 -2.15 6.62
N THR A 120 1.39 -3.36 6.51
CA THR A 120 2.22 -3.98 7.54
C THR A 120 3.64 -4.14 7.04
N ALA A 121 4.62 -3.99 7.95
CA ALA A 121 6.01 -4.35 7.74
C ALA A 121 6.32 -5.53 8.68
N ASP A 122 6.70 -6.68 8.14
CA ASP A 122 6.92 -7.94 8.88
C ASP A 122 5.77 -8.31 9.83
N GLY A 123 4.54 -7.97 9.43
CA GLY A 123 3.32 -8.23 10.21
C GLY A 123 2.90 -7.11 11.15
N GLU A 124 3.75 -6.13 11.44
CA GLU A 124 3.40 -4.96 12.26
C GLU A 124 2.77 -3.86 11.41
N THR A 125 1.68 -3.27 11.89
CA THR A 125 0.98 -2.20 11.18
C THR A 125 1.79 -0.90 11.21
N VAL A 126 2.19 -0.42 10.04
CA VAL A 126 2.93 0.84 9.85
C VAL A 126 2.07 1.93 9.23
N TYR A 127 0.91 1.56 8.65
CA TYR A 127 -0.05 2.50 8.07
C TYR A 127 -1.46 1.91 8.12
N ASP A 128 -2.46 2.71 8.53
CA ASP A 128 -3.86 2.28 8.57
C ASP A 128 -4.79 3.50 8.47
N VAL A 129 -5.20 3.82 7.25
CA VAL A 129 -6.01 5.02 6.95
C VAL A 129 -7.18 4.67 6.04
N THR A 130 -8.33 5.31 6.29
CA THR A 130 -9.47 5.26 5.38
C THR A 130 -9.51 6.52 4.52
N HIS A 131 -9.30 6.35 3.22
CA HIS A 131 -9.36 7.40 2.23
C HIS A 131 -10.78 7.59 1.73
N LYS A 132 -11.16 8.85 1.48
CA LYS A 132 -12.45 9.17 0.86
C LYS A 132 -12.34 9.04 -0.66
N VAL A 133 -13.24 8.27 -1.24
CA VAL A 133 -13.35 8.07 -2.70
C VAL A 133 -14.58 8.82 -3.20
N ASN A 134 -14.38 9.72 -4.15
CA ASN A 134 -15.48 10.42 -4.80
C ASN A 134 -16.22 9.47 -5.76
N GLN A 135 -17.55 9.42 -5.69
CA GLN A 135 -18.31 8.49 -6.51
C GLN A 135 -18.28 8.80 -8.01
N TRP A 136 -18.04 10.05 -8.40
CA TRP A 136 -17.96 10.46 -9.80
C TRP A 136 -16.53 10.37 -10.37
N GLY A 137 -15.55 10.82 -9.60
CA GLY A 137 -14.17 10.93 -10.05
C GLY A 137 -13.24 9.80 -9.59
N GLY A 138 -13.71 8.96 -8.66
CA GLY A 138 -12.84 7.96 -8.05
C GLY A 138 -11.82 8.55 -7.09
N ALA A 139 -10.62 7.96 -7.04
CA ALA A 139 -9.51 8.45 -6.24
C ALA A 139 -8.16 8.01 -6.85
N SER A 140 -7.15 8.83 -6.61
CA SER A 140 -5.73 8.48 -6.79
C SER A 140 -5.04 8.68 -5.44
N ILE A 141 -4.39 7.65 -4.93
CA ILE A 141 -3.71 7.65 -3.64
C ILE A 141 -2.25 7.29 -3.89
N GLU A 142 -1.35 8.16 -3.47
CA GLU A 142 0.08 7.90 -3.40
C GLU A 142 0.46 7.69 -1.94
N LEU A 143 1.20 6.63 -1.67
CA LEU A 143 1.69 6.28 -0.35
C LEU A 143 3.20 6.07 -0.42
N LYS A 144 3.94 6.82 0.39
CA LYS A 144 5.38 6.65 0.58
C LYS A 144 5.66 6.30 2.02
N LEU A 145 6.21 5.13 2.25
CA LEU A 145 6.62 4.69 3.58
C LEU A 145 8.13 4.51 3.58
N PRO A 146 8.85 5.29 4.42
CA PRO A 146 10.27 5.09 4.67
C PRO A 146 10.48 3.78 5.43
N ALA A 147 11.73 3.35 5.57
CA ALA A 147 12.09 2.26 6.46
C ALA A 147 11.51 2.49 7.86
N PRO A 148 10.90 1.48 8.49
CA PRO A 148 10.44 1.61 9.87
C PRO A 148 11.61 2.03 10.78
N ALA A 149 11.33 2.93 11.72
CA ALA A 149 12.35 3.30 12.71
C ALA A 149 12.79 2.04 13.47
N PRO A 150 14.11 1.86 13.73
CA PRO A 150 14.59 0.72 14.51
C PRO A 150 13.88 0.73 15.86
N GLN A 151 13.23 -0.38 16.20
CA GLN A 151 12.66 -0.56 17.52
C GLN A 151 13.84 -0.56 18.51
N HIS A 152 13.88 0.39 19.42
CA HIS A 152 14.82 0.35 20.54
C HIS A 152 14.56 -0.94 21.30
N ALA A 153 15.50 -1.90 21.20
CA ALA A 153 15.52 -3.07 22.05
C ALA A 153 15.45 -2.56 23.50
N GLY A 154 14.36 -2.95 24.18
CA GLY A 154 14.01 -2.42 25.49
C GLY A 154 15.22 -2.37 26.40
N GLU A 155 15.39 -1.25 27.08
CA GLU A 155 16.32 -1.09 28.22
C GLU A 155 16.09 -2.24 29.20
N ILE A 156 17.06 -3.15 29.27
CA ILE A 156 17.12 -4.12 30.34
C ILE A 156 17.45 -3.29 31.61
N ARG A 157 16.43 -2.90 32.34
CA ARG A 157 16.62 -2.42 33.74
C ARG A 157 17.19 -3.58 34.52
N GLN A 158 18.49 -3.55 34.79
CA GLN A 158 19.06 -4.33 35.86
C GLN A 158 18.56 -3.75 37.19
N LEU A 159 17.87 -4.58 37.95
CA LEU A 159 17.61 -4.38 39.38
C LEU A 159 18.86 -4.68 40.19
#